data_421af4fce53192849d66a96e8a97e9af
#
_entry.id   421af4fce53192849d66a96e8a97e9af
#
_cell.length_a   1.000
_cell.length_b   1.000
_cell.length_c   1.000
_cell.angle_alpha   90.00
_cell.angle_beta   90.00
_cell.angle_gamma   90.00
#
_symmetry.space_group_name_H-M   'P 1'
#
loop_
_entity.id
_entity.type
_entity.pdbx_description
1 polymer ?
#
loop_
_entity_poly.entity_id
_entity_poly.type
_entity_poly.pdbx_seq_one_letter_code
_entity_poly.pdbx_strand_id
1 'polypeptide(L)'
;MSSLLVWREKFQRFYANYSVYILKILQFLMGLLLFGMINSNIGFMKTASSVFCTAGLAVICTFLPLIVMTFAAAALVIVHFYALSMPIALVSVLIFLLMYIFYFRFTPGKSWLVLVSVLAFGLKIPFVIPVVFGLLGTPVWIVPAGCGVIGYYMIDFVKGSASALKASGTDGLAQGLLSFTKQVMTSREMWLMVMITAIAILVVNAVRTRAVDHAWKIASVAGAAVCIVVAAAGNLFLDEQISYAVIILSSVLGVAVGIVLEFFFFSVDYSRTENVQFEDDEYYYYVKAVPK
;
A
#
# COMPACT_ATOMS: atom_id res chain seq x y z
N MET A 1 -4.56 -20.45 30.35
CA MET A 1 -4.54 -19.44 29.27
C MET A 1 -3.10 -19.12 28.95
N SER A 2 -2.73 -19.12 27.67
CA SER A 2 -1.35 -18.79 27.29
C SER A 2 -1.07 -17.33 27.61
N SER A 3 0.13 -17.00 28.08
CA SER A 3 0.58 -15.63 28.40
C SER A 3 0.33 -14.66 27.22
N LEU A 4 0.37 -15.15 26.00
CA LEU A 4 0.11 -14.38 24.77
C LEU A 4 -1.33 -13.86 24.67
N LEU A 5 -2.34 -14.64 25.11
CA LEU A 5 -3.74 -14.18 25.09
C LEU A 5 -3.98 -13.06 26.10
N VAL A 6 -3.34 -13.14 27.26
CA VAL A 6 -3.38 -12.07 28.29
C VAL A 6 -2.74 -10.78 27.76
N TRP A 7 -1.61 -10.87 27.03
CA TRP A 7 -0.98 -9.73 26.38
C TRP A 7 -1.88 -9.11 25.31
N ARG A 8 -2.51 -9.92 24.46
CA ARG A 8 -3.47 -9.46 23.46
C ARG A 8 -4.60 -8.65 24.11
N GLU A 9 -5.21 -9.19 25.17
CA GLU A 9 -6.30 -8.53 25.86
C GLU A 9 -5.87 -7.20 26.49
N LYS A 10 -4.67 -7.14 27.08
CA LYS A 10 -4.10 -5.88 27.60
C LYS A 10 -3.90 -4.84 26.49
N PHE A 11 -3.37 -5.25 25.33
CA PHE A 11 -3.21 -4.35 24.17
C PHE A 11 -4.56 -3.87 23.65
N GLN A 12 -5.54 -4.74 23.54
CA GLN A 12 -6.89 -4.36 23.09
C GLN A 12 -7.55 -3.36 24.06
N ARG A 13 -7.44 -3.59 25.38
CA ARG A 13 -7.94 -2.65 26.39
C ARG A 13 -7.19 -1.31 26.34
N PHE A 14 -5.87 -1.33 26.19
CA PHE A 14 -5.07 -0.12 26.04
C PHE A 14 -5.50 0.68 24.79
N TYR A 15 -5.64 -0.01 23.65
CA TYR A 15 -6.14 0.62 22.44
C TYR A 15 -7.55 1.19 22.61
N ALA A 16 -8.46 0.46 23.23
CA ALA A 16 -9.84 0.91 23.46
C ALA A 16 -9.88 2.21 24.29
N ASN A 17 -9.03 2.31 25.32
CA ASN A 17 -8.98 3.47 26.20
C ASN A 17 -8.32 4.70 25.56
N TYR A 18 -7.32 4.50 24.70
CA TYR A 18 -6.47 5.58 24.14
C TYR A 18 -6.53 5.67 22.62
N SER A 19 -7.57 5.09 21.96
CA SER A 19 -7.66 4.97 20.50
C SER A 19 -7.47 6.28 19.76
N VAL A 20 -8.07 7.37 20.24
CA VAL A 20 -7.96 8.70 19.61
C VAL A 20 -6.50 9.20 19.60
N TYR A 21 -5.81 9.09 20.72
CA TYR A 21 -4.41 9.52 20.83
C TYR A 21 -3.48 8.65 20.00
N ILE A 22 -3.66 7.32 20.06
CA ILE A 22 -2.87 6.36 19.30
C ILE A 22 -3.03 6.61 17.79
N LEU A 23 -4.25 6.82 17.31
CA LEU A 23 -4.51 7.10 15.90
C LEU A 23 -3.88 8.43 15.45
N LYS A 24 -3.91 9.46 16.30
CA LYS A 24 -3.27 10.75 16.00
C LYS A 24 -1.74 10.65 15.96
N ILE A 25 -1.14 9.92 16.90
CA ILE A 25 0.31 9.65 16.90
C ILE A 25 0.71 8.86 15.64
N LEU A 26 -0.04 7.81 15.29
CA LEU A 26 0.18 7.03 14.08
C LEU A 26 0.05 7.91 12.81
N GLN A 27 -0.96 8.78 12.76
CA GLN A 27 -1.16 9.71 11.67
C GLN A 27 0.02 10.69 11.53
N PHE A 28 0.51 11.22 12.65
CA PHE A 28 1.69 12.09 12.68
C PHE A 28 2.94 11.39 12.16
N LEU A 29 3.23 10.18 12.69
CA LEU A 29 4.40 9.38 12.27
C LEU A 29 4.31 9.01 10.78
N MET A 30 3.13 8.60 10.32
CA MET A 30 2.89 8.30 8.90
C MET A 30 3.12 9.52 8.02
N GLY A 31 2.64 10.70 8.42
CA GLY A 31 2.87 11.95 7.71
C GLY A 31 4.34 12.34 7.68
N LEU A 32 5.04 12.23 8.80
CA LEU A 32 6.46 12.55 8.90
C LEU A 32 7.31 11.63 8.02
N LEU A 33 7.03 10.32 8.03
CA LEU A 33 7.68 9.36 7.15
C LEU A 33 7.39 9.65 5.68
N LEU A 34 6.11 9.89 5.32
CA LEU A 34 5.70 10.12 3.93
C LEU A 34 6.33 11.40 3.37
N PHE A 35 6.15 12.54 4.04
CA PHE A 35 6.70 13.82 3.58
C PHE A 35 8.24 13.81 3.63
N GLY A 36 8.82 13.16 4.63
CA GLY A 36 10.27 12.97 4.71
C GLY A 36 10.81 12.15 3.54
N MET A 37 10.14 11.05 3.18
CA MET A 37 10.51 10.24 2.01
C MET A 37 10.34 11.00 0.69
N ILE A 38 9.26 11.75 0.51
CA ILE A 38 9.08 12.60 -0.68
C ILE A 38 10.24 13.59 -0.78
N ASN A 39 10.50 14.34 0.28
CA ASN A 39 11.54 15.36 0.29
C ASN A 39 12.95 14.80 0.13
N SER A 40 13.25 13.62 0.67
CA SER A 40 14.55 12.97 0.49
C SER A 40 14.76 12.40 -0.91
N ASN A 41 13.68 11.97 -1.58
CA ASN A 41 13.77 11.40 -2.93
C ASN A 41 13.77 12.46 -4.04
N ILE A 42 12.96 13.51 -3.91
CA ILE A 42 12.73 14.51 -4.97
C ILE A 42 12.94 15.96 -4.52
N GLY A 43 13.71 16.22 -3.49
CA GLY A 43 13.94 17.53 -2.89
C GLY A 43 14.41 18.66 -3.83
N PHE A 44 13.80 18.82 -5.02
CA PHE A 44 14.20 19.81 -6.03
C PHE A 44 13.92 21.25 -5.59
N MET A 45 12.85 21.48 -4.83
CA MET A 45 12.54 22.78 -4.24
C MET A 45 13.08 22.86 -2.81
N LYS A 46 14.18 23.59 -2.60
CA LYS A 46 14.88 23.68 -1.30
C LYS A 46 13.98 24.17 -0.15
N THR A 47 13.07 25.10 -0.41
CA THR A 47 12.14 25.62 0.60
C THR A 47 11.14 24.55 1.05
N ALA A 48 10.59 23.77 0.13
CA ALA A 48 9.63 22.70 0.43
C ALA A 48 10.31 21.46 1.05
N SER A 49 11.59 21.21 0.73
CA SER A 49 12.36 20.09 1.28
C SER A 49 12.97 20.37 2.66
N SER A 50 12.71 21.54 3.25
CA SER A 50 13.21 21.86 4.58
C SER A 50 12.57 20.97 5.65
N VAL A 51 13.33 20.67 6.71
CA VAL A 51 12.83 19.89 7.86
C VAL A 51 11.61 20.57 8.51
N PHE A 52 11.61 21.90 8.56
CA PHE A 52 10.48 22.68 9.09
C PHE A 52 9.20 22.50 8.25
N CYS A 53 9.32 22.48 6.92
CA CYS A 53 8.17 22.26 6.03
C CYS A 53 7.63 20.80 6.22
N THR A 54 8.51 19.82 6.26
CA THR A 54 8.16 18.41 6.48
C THR A 54 7.42 18.21 7.81
N ALA A 55 8.00 18.74 8.91
CA ALA A 55 7.40 18.63 10.24
C ALA A 55 6.09 19.44 10.34
N GLY A 56 6.07 20.65 9.79
CA GLY A 56 4.87 21.50 9.77
C GLY A 56 3.71 20.85 9.02
N LEU A 57 3.95 20.29 7.83
CA LEU A 57 2.92 19.53 7.09
C LEU A 57 2.45 18.31 7.87
N ALA A 58 3.34 17.55 8.51
CA ALA A 58 2.98 16.39 9.31
C ALA A 58 2.09 16.80 10.50
N VAL A 59 2.43 17.87 11.21
CA VAL A 59 1.63 18.42 12.32
C VAL A 59 0.25 18.87 11.84
N ILE A 60 0.17 19.68 10.78
CA ILE A 60 -1.10 20.17 10.24
C ILE A 60 -1.97 18.98 9.81
N CYS A 61 -1.42 18.02 9.07
CA CYS A 61 -2.16 16.85 8.60
C CYS A 61 -2.61 15.93 9.75
N THR A 62 -1.99 15.99 10.93
CA THR A 62 -2.42 15.20 12.09
C THR A 62 -3.79 15.63 12.63
N PHE A 63 -4.11 16.92 12.54
CA PHE A 63 -5.41 17.44 12.99
C PHE A 63 -6.51 17.31 11.94
N LEU A 64 -6.15 17.17 10.68
CA LEU A 64 -7.06 17.07 9.55
C LEU A 64 -7.42 15.60 9.23
N PRO A 65 -8.51 15.36 8.47
CA PRO A 65 -8.82 14.02 7.97
C PRO A 65 -7.67 13.46 7.10
N LEU A 66 -7.48 12.13 7.14
CA LEU A 66 -6.43 11.45 6.36
C LEU A 66 -6.45 11.73 4.85
N ILE A 67 -7.61 12.04 4.31
CA ILE A 67 -7.74 12.42 2.90
C ILE A 67 -6.95 13.69 2.57
N VAL A 68 -6.89 14.64 3.50
CA VAL A 68 -6.12 15.88 3.32
C VAL A 68 -4.62 15.56 3.25
N MET A 69 -4.14 14.59 4.03
CA MET A 69 -2.75 14.13 3.94
C MET A 69 -2.41 13.58 2.56
N THR A 70 -3.34 12.85 1.92
CA THR A 70 -3.13 12.33 0.56
C THR A 70 -3.05 13.47 -0.45
N PHE A 71 -3.91 14.48 -0.35
CA PHE A 71 -3.84 15.67 -1.20
C PHE A 71 -2.57 16.48 -0.94
N ALA A 72 -2.17 16.64 0.33
CA ALA A 72 -0.94 17.35 0.69
C ALA A 72 0.31 16.64 0.14
N ALA A 73 0.33 15.30 0.17
CA ALA A 73 1.41 14.52 -0.42
C ALA A 73 1.49 14.71 -1.94
N ALA A 74 0.36 14.64 -2.64
CA ALA A 74 0.32 14.88 -4.08
C ALA A 74 0.72 16.32 -4.43
N ALA A 75 0.24 17.30 -3.67
CA ALA A 75 0.61 18.70 -3.86
C ALA A 75 2.12 18.92 -3.66
N LEU A 76 2.71 18.30 -2.63
CA LEU A 76 4.15 18.39 -2.37
C LEU A 76 4.95 17.79 -3.53
N VAL A 77 4.54 16.64 -4.07
CA VAL A 77 5.17 16.01 -5.26
C VAL A 77 5.08 16.96 -6.46
N ILE A 78 3.89 17.52 -6.73
CA ILE A 78 3.69 18.45 -7.85
C ILE A 78 4.57 19.72 -7.71
N VAL A 79 4.69 20.27 -6.51
CA VAL A 79 5.55 21.42 -6.23
C VAL A 79 7.01 21.11 -6.55
N HIS A 80 7.52 19.94 -6.18
CA HIS A 80 8.87 19.53 -6.53
C HIS A 80 9.04 19.30 -8.03
N PHE A 81 8.05 18.69 -8.68
CA PHE A 81 8.07 18.46 -10.13
C PHE A 81 8.02 19.78 -10.90
N TYR A 82 7.23 20.75 -10.43
CA TYR A 82 7.19 22.10 -11.01
C TYR A 82 8.55 22.81 -10.91
N ALA A 83 9.23 22.67 -9.77
CA ALA A 83 10.57 23.23 -9.60
C ALA A 83 11.64 22.60 -10.51
N LEU A 84 11.37 21.38 -11.00
CA LEU A 84 12.25 20.70 -11.95
C LEU A 84 11.86 21.02 -13.40
N SER A 85 10.58 20.86 -13.75
CA SER A 85 10.07 21.02 -15.10
C SER A 85 8.56 21.20 -15.09
N MET A 86 8.08 22.29 -15.73
CA MET A 86 6.64 22.58 -15.85
C MET A 86 5.86 21.49 -16.60
N PRO A 87 6.35 20.89 -17.72
CA PRO A 87 5.67 19.80 -18.39
C PRO A 87 5.40 18.59 -17.50
N ILE A 88 6.40 18.20 -16.69
CA ILE A 88 6.26 17.05 -15.78
C ILE A 88 5.20 17.32 -14.72
N ALA A 89 5.19 18.54 -14.16
CA ALA A 89 4.17 18.92 -13.20
C ALA A 89 2.75 18.83 -13.80
N LEU A 90 2.54 19.31 -15.03
CA LEU A 90 1.25 19.26 -15.72
C LEU A 90 0.77 17.83 -15.95
N VAL A 91 1.63 16.95 -16.47
CA VAL A 91 1.28 15.53 -16.65
C VAL A 91 0.97 14.87 -15.30
N SER A 92 1.76 15.18 -14.27
CA SER A 92 1.56 14.61 -12.93
C SER A 92 0.24 15.06 -12.30
N VAL A 93 -0.16 16.32 -12.48
CA VAL A 93 -1.49 16.81 -12.06
C VAL A 93 -2.59 16.00 -12.73
N LEU A 94 -2.48 15.77 -14.06
CA LEU A 94 -3.48 15.02 -14.81
C LEU A 94 -3.57 13.56 -14.31
N ILE A 95 -2.42 12.92 -14.09
CA ILE A 95 -2.38 11.52 -13.60
C ILE A 95 -2.96 11.44 -12.17
N PHE A 96 -2.56 12.33 -11.26
CA PHE A 96 -3.10 12.35 -9.90
C PHE A 96 -4.60 12.64 -9.89
N LEU A 97 -5.09 13.56 -10.75
CA LEU A 97 -6.51 13.83 -10.87
C LEU A 97 -7.26 12.58 -11.31
N LEU A 98 -6.75 11.86 -12.32
CA LEU A 98 -7.34 10.61 -12.78
C LEU A 98 -7.33 9.56 -11.68
N MET A 99 -6.21 9.38 -10.96
CA MET A 99 -6.10 8.51 -9.81
C MET A 99 -7.12 8.85 -8.71
N TYR A 100 -7.34 10.15 -8.42
CA TYR A 100 -8.33 10.58 -7.44
C TYR A 100 -9.77 10.29 -7.89
N ILE A 101 -10.10 10.44 -9.16
CA ILE A 101 -11.41 10.05 -9.69
C ILE A 101 -11.67 8.58 -9.43
N PHE A 102 -10.72 7.69 -9.76
CA PHE A 102 -10.84 6.27 -9.47
C PHE A 102 -10.91 5.99 -7.96
N TYR A 103 -10.04 6.62 -7.18
CA TYR A 103 -10.03 6.45 -5.73
C TYR A 103 -11.37 6.84 -5.10
N PHE A 104 -11.93 8.02 -5.43
CA PHE A 104 -13.21 8.47 -4.89
C PHE A 104 -14.38 7.58 -5.31
N ARG A 105 -14.32 7.03 -6.51
CA ARG A 105 -15.38 6.15 -7.02
C ARG A 105 -15.42 4.82 -6.27
N PHE A 106 -14.28 4.22 -5.95
CA PHE A 106 -14.21 2.86 -5.44
C PHE A 106 -13.99 2.76 -3.93
N THR A 107 -13.21 3.67 -3.34
CA THR A 107 -12.83 3.57 -1.92
C THR A 107 -12.87 4.91 -1.19
N PRO A 108 -14.01 5.63 -1.20
CA PRO A 108 -14.13 6.89 -0.49
C PRO A 108 -13.86 6.69 1.02
N GLY A 109 -13.12 7.58 1.62
CA GLY A 109 -12.83 7.57 3.07
C GLY A 109 -11.73 6.62 3.53
N LYS A 110 -11.09 5.84 2.64
CA LYS A 110 -9.98 4.93 2.98
C LYS A 110 -8.63 5.41 2.46
N SER A 111 -8.32 6.68 2.63
CA SER A 111 -7.10 7.34 2.14
C SER A 111 -5.81 6.69 2.65
N TRP A 112 -5.85 6.11 3.86
CA TRP A 112 -4.71 5.44 4.45
C TRP A 112 -4.16 4.30 3.59
N LEU A 113 -5.00 3.65 2.76
CA LEU A 113 -4.56 2.57 1.87
C LEU A 113 -3.57 3.07 0.82
N VAL A 114 -3.83 4.24 0.21
CA VAL A 114 -2.92 4.85 -0.76
C VAL A 114 -1.60 5.24 -0.09
N LEU A 115 -1.69 5.90 1.09
CA LEU A 115 -0.52 6.38 1.82
C LEU A 115 0.38 5.22 2.27
N VAL A 116 -0.20 4.17 2.83
CA VAL A 116 0.53 2.97 3.27
C VAL A 116 1.16 2.26 2.08
N SER A 117 0.48 2.21 0.91
CA SER A 117 1.06 1.61 -0.30
C SER A 117 2.29 2.37 -0.77
N VAL A 118 2.22 3.71 -0.88
CA VAL A 118 3.38 4.54 -1.25
C VAL A 118 4.54 4.33 -0.27
N LEU A 119 4.26 4.31 1.04
CA LEU A 119 5.28 4.09 2.07
C LEU A 119 5.94 2.72 1.96
N ALA A 120 5.17 1.65 1.77
CA ALA A 120 5.71 0.30 1.68
C ALA A 120 6.64 0.13 0.46
N PHE A 121 6.26 0.70 -0.69
CA PHE A 121 7.12 0.71 -1.87
C PHE A 121 8.39 1.54 -1.62
N GLY A 122 8.27 2.70 -0.99
CA GLY A 122 9.42 3.53 -0.65
C GLY A 122 10.37 2.90 0.37
N LEU A 123 9.84 2.10 1.30
CA LEU A 123 10.63 1.30 2.25
C LEU A 123 11.18 -0.01 1.66
N LYS A 124 10.93 -0.27 0.37
CA LYS A 124 11.34 -1.50 -0.34
C LYS A 124 10.75 -2.79 0.25
N ILE A 125 9.52 -2.71 0.77
CA ILE A 125 8.74 -3.84 1.27
C ILE A 125 7.39 -3.96 0.56
N PRO A 126 7.34 -3.96 -0.79
CA PRO A 126 6.11 -3.84 -1.57
C PRO A 126 5.13 -4.99 -1.32
N PHE A 127 5.61 -6.22 -1.11
CA PHE A 127 4.76 -7.40 -1.04
C PHE A 127 4.07 -7.62 0.31
N VAL A 128 4.34 -6.76 1.29
CA VAL A 128 3.53 -6.66 2.51
C VAL A 128 2.11 -6.15 2.19
N ILE A 129 2.00 -5.21 1.23
CA ILE A 129 0.72 -4.57 0.87
C ILE A 129 -0.35 -5.56 0.41
N PRO A 130 -0.10 -6.42 -0.59
CA PRO A 130 -1.13 -7.34 -1.05
C PRO A 130 -1.57 -8.34 0.03
N VAL A 131 -0.67 -8.78 0.91
CA VAL A 131 -1.02 -9.66 2.02
C VAL A 131 -1.92 -8.93 3.02
N VAL A 132 -1.54 -7.74 3.47
CA VAL A 132 -2.31 -6.95 4.44
C VAL A 132 -3.67 -6.56 3.87
N PHE A 133 -3.71 -6.06 2.64
CA PHE A 133 -4.95 -5.60 2.01
C PHE A 133 -5.88 -6.77 1.65
N GLY A 134 -5.33 -7.89 1.24
CA GLY A 134 -6.10 -9.10 0.98
C GLY A 134 -6.70 -9.71 2.26
N LEU A 135 -5.96 -9.66 3.39
CA LEU A 135 -6.43 -10.15 4.68
C LEU A 135 -7.46 -9.23 5.34
N LEU A 136 -7.28 -7.92 5.31
CA LEU A 136 -8.14 -6.97 6.03
C LEU A 136 -9.28 -6.42 5.17
N GLY A 137 -9.11 -6.45 3.84
CA GLY A 137 -9.96 -5.75 2.92
C GLY A 137 -10.84 -6.61 2.03
N THR A 138 -11.37 -5.94 1.05
CA THR A 138 -12.14 -6.51 -0.06
C THR A 138 -11.33 -6.37 -1.36
N PRO A 139 -11.64 -7.10 -2.44
CA PRO A 139 -10.97 -6.98 -3.73
C PRO A 139 -10.89 -5.54 -4.27
N VAL A 140 -11.83 -4.67 -3.90
CA VAL A 140 -11.85 -3.26 -4.30
C VAL A 140 -10.62 -2.48 -3.82
N TRP A 141 -9.93 -2.97 -2.78
CA TRP A 141 -8.70 -2.33 -2.27
C TRP A 141 -7.51 -2.41 -3.26
N ILE A 142 -7.66 -3.14 -4.36
CA ILE A 142 -6.72 -3.11 -5.49
C ILE A 142 -6.56 -1.69 -6.04
N VAL A 143 -7.65 -0.91 -6.10
CA VAL A 143 -7.61 0.44 -6.67
C VAL A 143 -6.69 1.37 -5.87
N PRO A 144 -6.87 1.57 -4.55
CA PRO A 144 -5.94 2.42 -3.78
C PRO A 144 -4.53 1.84 -3.70
N ALA A 145 -4.36 0.52 -3.71
CA ALA A 145 -3.05 -0.10 -3.77
C ALA A 145 -2.34 0.26 -5.08
N GLY A 146 -3.00 0.09 -6.22
CA GLY A 146 -2.48 0.47 -7.54
C GLY A 146 -2.16 1.97 -7.65
N CYS A 147 -3.03 2.83 -7.12
CA CYS A 147 -2.73 4.27 -7.02
C CYS A 147 -1.43 4.54 -6.24
N GLY A 148 -1.22 3.83 -5.13
CA GLY A 148 0.02 3.95 -4.35
C GLY A 148 1.25 3.51 -5.13
N VAL A 149 1.16 2.40 -5.86
CA VAL A 149 2.24 1.91 -6.74
C VAL A 149 2.58 2.95 -7.80
N ILE A 150 1.59 3.42 -8.55
CA ILE A 150 1.79 4.44 -9.60
C ILE A 150 2.43 5.70 -9.02
N GLY A 151 1.92 6.18 -7.86
CA GLY A 151 2.47 7.36 -7.19
C GLY A 151 3.95 7.20 -6.81
N TYR A 152 4.35 6.03 -6.32
CA TYR A 152 5.75 5.73 -6.02
C TYR A 152 6.63 5.75 -7.29
N TYR A 153 6.20 5.05 -8.34
CA TYR A 153 6.98 4.97 -9.58
C TYR A 153 7.08 6.31 -10.30
N MET A 154 6.07 7.19 -10.21
CA MET A 154 6.18 8.55 -10.73
C MET A 154 7.31 9.32 -10.06
N ILE A 155 7.46 9.20 -8.74
CA ILE A 155 8.55 9.82 -7.99
C ILE A 155 9.89 9.23 -8.43
N ASP A 156 9.99 7.93 -8.57
CA ASP A 156 11.20 7.22 -8.93
C ASP A 156 11.67 7.58 -10.36
N PHE A 157 10.75 7.64 -11.32
CA PHE A 157 11.05 8.05 -12.70
C PHE A 157 11.59 9.48 -12.78
N VAL A 158 10.96 10.41 -12.07
CA VAL A 158 11.42 11.81 -12.08
C VAL A 158 12.78 11.92 -11.40
N LYS A 159 13.01 11.16 -10.33
CA LYS A 159 14.33 11.09 -9.66
C LYS A 159 15.42 10.58 -10.60
N GLY A 160 15.15 9.49 -11.32
CA GLY A 160 16.10 8.89 -12.26
C GLY A 160 16.40 9.77 -13.48
N SER A 161 15.42 10.53 -13.94
CA SER A 161 15.54 11.39 -15.14
C SER A 161 15.89 12.85 -14.82
N ALA A 162 16.08 13.22 -13.57
CA ALA A 162 16.23 14.62 -13.14
C ALA A 162 17.39 15.38 -13.80
N SER A 163 18.52 14.72 -14.06
CA SER A 163 19.68 15.31 -14.74
C SER A 163 19.41 15.62 -16.22
N ALA A 164 18.76 14.68 -16.92
CA ALA A 164 18.40 14.85 -18.32
C ALA A 164 17.32 15.93 -18.50
N LEU A 165 16.37 15.99 -17.58
CA LEU A 165 15.26 16.95 -17.60
C LEU A 165 15.71 18.39 -17.30
N LYS A 166 16.76 18.59 -16.49
CA LYS A 166 17.37 19.90 -16.27
C LYS A 166 18.12 20.41 -17.50
N ALA A 167 18.68 19.51 -18.30
CA ALA A 167 19.48 19.86 -19.49
C ALA A 167 18.61 20.25 -20.69
N SER A 168 17.35 19.82 -20.76
CA SER A 168 16.46 19.99 -21.92
C SER A 168 15.75 21.36 -21.98
N GLY A 169 16.09 22.35 -21.20
CA GLY A 169 15.62 23.74 -21.35
C GLY A 169 14.16 23.97 -21.72
N THR A 170 13.76 25.21 -21.94
CA THR A 170 12.35 25.60 -22.27
C THR A 170 11.92 25.29 -23.72
N ASP A 171 12.83 24.90 -24.61
CA ASP A 171 12.53 24.74 -26.05
C ASP A 171 11.82 23.43 -26.43
N GLY A 172 11.52 22.56 -25.47
CA GLY A 172 10.93 21.25 -25.70
C GLY A 172 9.71 20.91 -24.83
N LEU A 173 8.85 21.90 -24.47
CA LEU A 173 7.66 21.63 -23.62
C LEU A 173 6.83 20.46 -24.13
N ALA A 174 6.52 20.41 -25.41
CA ALA A 174 5.74 19.32 -26.00
C ALA A 174 6.50 17.98 -25.98
N GLN A 175 7.81 18.02 -26.25
CA GLN A 175 8.65 16.81 -26.19
C GLN A 175 8.79 16.30 -24.76
N GLY A 176 8.94 17.19 -23.77
CA GLY A 176 8.99 16.84 -22.36
C GLY A 176 7.70 16.18 -21.87
N LEU A 177 6.53 16.71 -22.28
CA LEU A 177 5.22 16.12 -22.02
C LEU A 177 5.11 14.72 -22.61
N LEU A 178 5.45 14.56 -23.89
CA LEU A 178 5.33 13.29 -24.60
C LEU A 178 6.31 12.25 -24.03
N SER A 179 7.55 12.62 -23.75
CA SER A 179 8.56 11.70 -23.21
C SER A 179 8.19 11.19 -21.82
N PHE A 180 7.76 12.07 -20.94
CA PHE A 180 7.36 11.68 -19.57
C PHE A 180 6.07 10.83 -19.59
N THR A 181 5.06 11.24 -20.37
CA THR A 181 3.83 10.45 -20.52
C THR A 181 4.14 9.07 -21.08
N LYS A 182 4.99 8.99 -22.11
CA LYS A 182 5.42 7.72 -22.69
C LYS A 182 6.18 6.87 -21.66
N GLN A 183 7.07 7.46 -20.89
CA GLN A 183 7.83 6.77 -19.84
C GLN A 183 6.89 6.15 -18.79
N VAL A 184 5.92 6.89 -18.29
CA VAL A 184 4.95 6.39 -17.30
C VAL A 184 4.08 5.29 -17.92
N MET A 185 3.54 5.52 -19.11
CA MET A 185 2.63 4.55 -19.75
C MET A 185 3.32 3.27 -20.20
N THR A 186 4.60 3.34 -20.59
CA THR A 186 5.35 2.20 -21.16
C THR A 186 6.21 1.48 -20.10
N SER A 187 6.25 1.97 -18.86
CA SER A 187 7.02 1.33 -17.80
C SER A 187 6.49 -0.07 -17.48
N ARG A 188 7.23 -1.08 -17.92
CA ARG A 188 6.89 -2.49 -17.70
C ARG A 188 6.96 -2.85 -16.20
N GLU A 189 8.00 -2.37 -15.51
CA GLU A 189 8.18 -2.62 -14.07
C GLU A 189 7.02 -2.09 -13.23
N MET A 190 6.57 -0.85 -13.48
CA MET A 190 5.43 -0.26 -12.78
C MET A 190 4.16 -1.08 -12.98
N TRP A 191 3.82 -1.44 -14.25
CA TRP A 191 2.63 -2.21 -14.55
C TRP A 191 2.72 -3.64 -14.02
N LEU A 192 3.91 -4.25 -14.04
CA LEU A 192 4.15 -5.54 -13.42
C LEU A 192 3.86 -5.49 -11.92
N MET A 193 4.35 -4.48 -11.21
CA MET A 193 4.08 -4.32 -9.78
C MET A 193 2.61 -4.06 -9.46
N VAL A 194 1.89 -3.31 -10.30
CA VAL A 194 0.44 -3.16 -10.20
C VAL A 194 -0.26 -4.51 -10.38
N MET A 195 0.13 -5.30 -11.36
CA MET A 195 -0.43 -6.63 -11.62
C MET A 195 -0.14 -7.60 -10.47
N ILE A 196 1.10 -7.66 -9.97
CA ILE A 196 1.47 -8.51 -8.82
C ILE A 196 0.57 -8.16 -7.62
N THR A 197 0.48 -6.86 -7.30
CA THR A 197 -0.33 -6.38 -6.18
C THR A 197 -1.81 -6.76 -6.35
N ALA A 198 -2.36 -6.58 -7.54
CA ALA A 198 -3.76 -6.91 -7.84
C ALA A 198 -4.04 -8.41 -7.71
N ILE A 199 -3.23 -9.26 -8.38
CA ILE A 199 -3.41 -10.71 -8.36
C ILE A 199 -3.25 -11.24 -6.93
N ALA A 200 -2.22 -10.79 -6.21
CA ALA A 200 -1.99 -11.25 -4.85
C ALA A 200 -3.11 -10.84 -3.88
N ILE A 201 -3.66 -9.61 -3.97
CA ILE A 201 -4.84 -9.20 -3.17
C ILE A 201 -6.02 -10.13 -3.46
N LEU A 202 -6.29 -10.44 -4.73
CA LEU A 202 -7.38 -11.35 -5.13
C LEU A 202 -7.19 -12.74 -4.54
N VAL A 203 -6.00 -13.31 -4.67
CA VAL A 203 -5.69 -14.66 -4.17
C VAL A 203 -5.79 -14.71 -2.64
N VAL A 204 -5.17 -13.75 -1.94
CA VAL A 204 -5.25 -13.67 -0.47
C VAL A 204 -6.69 -13.55 -0.01
N ASN A 205 -7.48 -12.68 -0.65
CA ASN A 205 -8.90 -12.51 -0.29
C ASN A 205 -9.71 -13.77 -0.60
N ALA A 206 -9.50 -14.41 -1.75
CA ALA A 206 -10.19 -15.65 -2.13
C ALA A 206 -9.88 -16.80 -1.17
N VAL A 207 -8.63 -16.97 -0.76
CA VAL A 207 -8.23 -18.04 0.19
C VAL A 207 -8.75 -17.72 1.60
N ARG A 208 -8.62 -16.48 2.06
CA ARG A 208 -9.09 -16.05 3.40
C ARG A 208 -10.59 -16.31 3.60
N THR A 209 -11.39 -16.16 2.56
CA THR A 209 -12.85 -16.31 2.63
C THR A 209 -13.32 -17.76 2.54
N ARG A 210 -12.43 -18.72 2.34
CA ARG A 210 -12.78 -20.13 2.31
C ARG A 210 -12.96 -20.69 3.72
N ALA A 211 -13.86 -21.65 3.85
CA ALA A 211 -14.14 -22.37 5.11
C ALA A 211 -13.07 -23.44 5.36
N VAL A 212 -11.80 -23.02 5.49
CA VAL A 212 -10.65 -23.89 5.76
C VAL A 212 -10.02 -23.48 7.08
N ASP A 213 -9.56 -24.47 7.86
CA ASP A 213 -8.85 -24.21 9.11
C ASP A 213 -7.57 -23.41 8.83
N HIS A 214 -7.30 -22.43 9.67
CA HIS A 214 -6.15 -21.52 9.52
C HIS A 214 -6.13 -20.76 8.18
N ALA A 215 -7.30 -20.45 7.60
CA ALA A 215 -7.43 -19.79 6.31
C ALA A 215 -6.58 -18.50 6.20
N TRP A 216 -6.42 -17.74 7.28
CA TRP A 216 -5.60 -16.52 7.28
C TRP A 216 -4.11 -16.79 7.12
N LYS A 217 -3.57 -17.84 7.79
CA LYS A 217 -2.17 -18.27 7.63
C LYS A 217 -1.90 -18.75 6.22
N ILE A 218 -2.79 -19.62 5.73
CA ILE A 218 -2.71 -20.17 4.37
C ILE A 218 -2.79 -19.03 3.35
N ALA A 219 -3.70 -18.09 3.53
CA ALA A 219 -3.85 -16.93 2.66
C ALA A 219 -2.58 -16.05 2.63
N SER A 220 -1.95 -15.82 3.79
CA SER A 220 -0.71 -15.04 3.87
C SER A 220 0.43 -15.70 3.10
N VAL A 221 0.60 -17.02 3.26
CA VAL A 221 1.63 -17.79 2.55
C VAL A 221 1.32 -17.86 1.05
N ALA A 222 0.06 -18.11 0.69
CA ALA A 222 -0.36 -18.15 -0.71
C ALA A 222 -0.13 -16.79 -1.41
N GLY A 223 -0.46 -15.69 -0.74
CA GLY A 223 -0.20 -14.34 -1.26
C GLY A 223 1.28 -14.07 -1.49
N ALA A 224 2.12 -14.42 -0.53
CA ALA A 224 3.58 -14.29 -0.65
C ALA A 224 4.13 -15.17 -1.80
N ALA A 225 3.65 -16.41 -1.92
CA ALA A 225 4.06 -17.31 -3.00
C ALA A 225 3.67 -16.73 -4.39
N VAL A 226 2.46 -16.20 -4.52
CA VAL A 226 2.01 -15.53 -5.76
C VAL A 226 2.90 -14.33 -6.07
N CYS A 227 3.23 -13.49 -5.10
CA CYS A 227 4.14 -12.37 -5.31
C CYS A 227 5.50 -12.83 -5.84
N ILE A 228 6.09 -13.88 -5.24
CA ILE A 228 7.38 -14.42 -5.67
C ILE A 228 7.29 -14.98 -7.10
N VAL A 229 6.28 -15.80 -7.39
CA VAL A 229 6.13 -16.45 -8.70
C VAL A 229 5.90 -15.42 -9.80
N VAL A 230 4.97 -14.47 -9.60
CA VAL A 230 4.65 -13.46 -10.63
C VAL A 230 5.83 -12.48 -10.81
N ALA A 231 6.54 -12.10 -9.73
CA ALA A 231 7.72 -11.25 -9.85
C ALA A 231 8.87 -11.96 -10.56
N ALA A 232 9.12 -13.24 -10.25
CA ALA A 232 10.14 -14.04 -10.93
C ALA A 232 9.79 -14.25 -12.41
N ALA A 233 8.52 -14.51 -12.72
CA ALA A 233 8.05 -14.59 -14.11
C ALA A 233 8.23 -13.25 -14.85
N GLY A 234 7.91 -12.12 -14.19
CA GLY A 234 8.14 -10.79 -14.75
C GLY A 234 9.60 -10.53 -15.08
N ASN A 235 10.52 -10.90 -14.19
CA ASN A 235 11.96 -10.79 -14.44
C ASN A 235 12.41 -11.61 -15.66
N LEU A 236 11.83 -12.82 -15.85
CA LEU A 236 12.21 -13.71 -16.94
C LEU A 236 11.59 -13.32 -18.29
N PHE A 237 10.32 -12.91 -18.31
CA PHE A 237 9.60 -12.68 -19.55
C PHE A 237 9.63 -11.22 -20.02
N LEU A 238 9.80 -10.27 -19.11
CA LEU A 238 9.79 -8.84 -19.41
C LEU A 238 11.18 -8.21 -19.38
N ASP A 239 12.23 -9.00 -19.08
CA ASP A 239 13.61 -8.55 -18.89
C ASP A 239 13.74 -7.45 -17.81
N GLU A 240 12.87 -7.48 -16.81
CA GLU A 240 12.93 -6.55 -15.68
C GLU A 240 13.92 -7.06 -14.62
N GLN A 241 14.56 -6.12 -13.91
CA GLN A 241 15.59 -6.47 -12.93
C GLN A 241 15.14 -6.18 -11.50
N ILE A 242 13.95 -6.67 -11.11
CA ILE A 242 13.53 -6.57 -9.72
C ILE A 242 14.48 -7.42 -8.87
N SER A 243 15.09 -6.80 -7.86
CA SER A 243 16.04 -7.50 -6.99
C SER A 243 15.38 -8.68 -6.28
N TYR A 244 15.92 -9.88 -6.47
CA TYR A 244 15.44 -11.10 -5.78
C TYR A 244 15.50 -10.98 -4.26
N ALA A 245 16.47 -10.22 -3.71
CA ALA A 245 16.54 -9.94 -2.29
C ALA A 245 15.30 -9.16 -1.80
N VAL A 246 14.85 -8.17 -2.55
CA VAL A 246 13.63 -7.40 -2.24
C VAL A 246 12.40 -8.31 -2.35
N ILE A 247 12.33 -9.16 -3.37
CA ILE A 247 11.23 -10.10 -3.57
C ILE A 247 11.09 -11.03 -2.35
N ILE A 248 12.17 -11.71 -1.98
CA ILE A 248 12.16 -12.69 -0.89
C ILE A 248 11.92 -12.01 0.45
N LEU A 249 12.68 -10.96 0.77
CA LEU A 249 12.60 -10.29 2.06
C LEU A 249 11.21 -9.67 2.31
N SER A 250 10.64 -8.98 1.30
CA SER A 250 9.33 -8.37 1.43
C SER A 250 8.21 -9.41 1.50
N SER A 251 8.35 -10.55 0.83
CA SER A 251 7.39 -11.66 0.92
C SER A 251 7.40 -12.32 2.29
N VAL A 252 8.58 -12.57 2.85
CA VAL A 252 8.73 -13.12 4.22
C VAL A 252 8.15 -12.15 5.25
N LEU A 253 8.45 -10.86 5.13
CA LEU A 253 7.84 -9.82 5.97
C LEU A 253 6.32 -9.77 5.82
N GLY A 254 5.80 -9.94 4.61
CA GLY A 254 4.37 -10.01 4.34
C GLY A 254 3.69 -11.16 5.10
N VAL A 255 4.28 -12.35 5.08
CA VAL A 255 3.79 -13.51 5.86
C VAL A 255 3.86 -13.23 7.36
N ALA A 256 4.98 -12.68 7.86
CA ALA A 256 5.12 -12.36 9.28
C ALA A 256 4.06 -11.36 9.75
N VAL A 257 3.83 -10.29 8.97
CA VAL A 257 2.77 -9.31 9.25
C VAL A 257 1.39 -9.97 9.17
N GLY A 258 1.15 -10.87 8.21
CA GLY A 258 -0.09 -11.61 8.08
C GLY A 258 -0.41 -12.47 9.30
N ILE A 259 0.58 -13.16 9.85
CA ILE A 259 0.45 -13.95 11.10
C ILE A 259 0.13 -13.05 12.30
N VAL A 260 0.79 -11.89 12.38
CA VAL A 260 0.51 -10.91 13.44
C VAL A 260 -0.92 -10.39 13.32
N LEU A 261 -1.38 -10.07 12.10
CA LEU A 261 -2.76 -9.63 11.87
C LEU A 261 -3.78 -10.71 12.25
N GLU A 262 -3.53 -11.97 11.89
CA GLU A 262 -4.38 -13.08 12.33
C GLU A 262 -4.50 -13.13 13.84
N PHE A 263 -3.38 -13.03 14.55
CA PHE A 263 -3.37 -13.08 16.02
C PHE A 263 -4.20 -11.95 16.65
N PHE A 264 -4.17 -10.73 16.10
CA PHE A 264 -4.91 -9.60 16.67
C PHE A 264 -6.36 -9.52 16.20
N PHE A 265 -6.65 -9.85 14.95
CA PHE A 265 -7.98 -9.65 14.34
C PHE A 265 -8.81 -10.93 14.23
N PHE A 266 -8.17 -12.10 14.11
CA PHE A 266 -8.85 -13.37 13.85
C PHE A 266 -8.25 -14.52 14.66
N SER A 267 -8.24 -14.38 15.98
CA SER A 267 -7.81 -15.47 16.86
C SER A 267 -9.00 -16.37 17.19
N VAL A 268 -8.96 -17.60 16.68
CA VAL A 268 -9.98 -18.63 16.83
C VAL A 268 -9.33 -19.85 17.47
N ASP A 269 -10.00 -20.49 18.41
CA ASP A 269 -9.52 -21.71 19.09
C ASP A 269 -9.96 -22.97 18.33
N TYR A 270 -9.15 -23.40 17.39
CA TYR A 270 -9.40 -24.63 16.63
C TYR A 270 -9.34 -25.91 17.48
N SER A 271 -8.77 -25.86 18.70
CA SER A 271 -8.70 -27.05 19.57
C SER A 271 -10.04 -27.42 20.20
N ARG A 272 -10.96 -26.46 20.24
CA ARG A 272 -12.31 -26.62 20.81
C ARG A 272 -13.41 -26.61 19.74
N THR A 273 -13.09 -27.15 18.58
CA THR A 273 -14.05 -27.22 17.49
C THR A 273 -15.19 -28.17 17.82
N GLU A 274 -16.43 -27.72 17.64
CA GLU A 274 -17.62 -28.52 17.77
C GLU A 274 -18.25 -28.74 16.40
N ASN A 275 -18.65 -29.99 16.10
CA ASN A 275 -19.41 -30.29 14.91
C ASN A 275 -20.90 -30.37 15.28
N VAL A 276 -21.67 -29.44 14.78
CA VAL A 276 -23.11 -29.33 15.03
C VAL A 276 -23.86 -29.77 13.78
N GLN A 277 -24.82 -30.66 13.94
CA GLN A 277 -25.70 -31.09 12.88
C GLN A 277 -27.14 -30.67 13.25
N PHE A 278 -27.86 -30.05 12.33
CA PHE A 278 -29.27 -29.78 12.44
C PHE A 278 -29.94 -29.88 11.06
N GLU A 279 -31.24 -30.06 11.06
CA GLU A 279 -32.05 -30.20 9.84
C GLU A 279 -33.20 -29.23 9.85
N ASP A 280 -33.65 -28.83 8.70
CA ASP A 280 -34.92 -28.20 8.44
C ASP A 280 -35.71 -29.03 7.40
N ASP A 281 -36.90 -28.56 6.98
CA ASP A 281 -37.76 -29.28 6.05
C ASP A 281 -37.13 -29.49 4.65
N GLU A 282 -36.06 -28.78 4.30
CA GLU A 282 -35.44 -28.81 2.98
C GLU A 282 -33.96 -29.29 3.00
N TYR A 283 -33.20 -29.03 4.11
CA TYR A 283 -31.77 -29.25 4.13
C TYR A 283 -31.24 -29.86 5.43
N TYR A 284 -30.20 -30.70 5.30
CA TYR A 284 -29.34 -31.11 6.40
C TYR A 284 -28.12 -30.17 6.48
N TYR A 285 -27.90 -29.57 7.64
CA TYR A 285 -26.79 -28.64 7.88
C TYR A 285 -25.69 -29.30 8.70
N TYR A 286 -24.47 -29.31 8.17
CA TYR A 286 -23.27 -29.72 8.90
C TYR A 286 -22.44 -28.47 9.15
N VAL A 287 -22.41 -28.01 10.39
CA VAL A 287 -21.73 -26.77 10.78
C VAL A 287 -20.56 -27.11 11.69
N LYS A 288 -19.39 -26.60 11.32
CA LYS A 288 -18.20 -26.62 12.16
C LYS A 288 -18.14 -25.34 12.95
N ALA A 289 -18.49 -25.39 14.23
CA ALA A 289 -18.42 -24.26 15.14
C ALA A 289 -17.03 -24.19 15.80
N VAL A 290 -16.33 -23.07 15.64
CA VAL A 290 -15.01 -22.83 16.23
C VAL A 290 -15.13 -21.63 17.16
N PRO A 291 -14.85 -21.78 18.47
CA PRO A 291 -14.97 -20.68 19.42
C PRO A 291 -13.88 -19.62 19.18
N LYS A 292 -14.24 -18.38 19.51
CA LYS A 292 -13.36 -17.21 19.43
C LYS A 292 -12.48 -17.09 20.67
#